data_fe46f943d2fd74b7fabdae8566be1f48
#
_entry.id   fe46f943d2fd74b7fabdae8566be1f48
#
_cell.length_a   1.000
_cell.length_b   1.000
_cell.length_c   1.000
_cell.angle_alpha   90.00
_cell.angle_beta   90.00
_cell.angle_gamma   90.00
#
_symmetry.space_group_name_H-M   'P 1'
#
loop_
_entity.id
_entity.type
_entity.pdbx_description
1 polymer ?
#
loop_
_entity_poly.entity_id
_entity_poly.type
_entity_poly.pdbx_seq_one_letter_code
_entity_poly.pdbx_strand_id
1 'polypeptide(L)'
;NTVFKKLLDIGDIIGVQGYVFTTQTGEITIHVTEFKVLNKSLRPLPIVKRDDEGNVYDGLTNPEIRYRQRYVDLIVNPHIKDIFLKRSRIVTTMRSLFDSKGWLEVETPILQSIHGGASARPFKTHHNTLDMPLYMRIANELYLKRLIVGGFDGVYEFGKMFRNEGMDRTHNPEFKRQAWQNEPSFNFRERRFSRISQGVALRVAS
;
A
#
# COMPACT_ATOMS: atom_id res chain seq x y z
N ASN A 1 7.88 -39.52 -18.92
CA ASN A 1 9.18 -39.02 -18.40
C ASN A 1 9.93 -38.10 -19.37
N THR A 2 9.67 -38.19 -20.69
CA THR A 2 10.29 -37.35 -21.71
C THR A 2 9.79 -35.89 -21.61
N VAL A 3 8.51 -35.67 -21.35
CA VAL A 3 7.91 -34.32 -21.20
C VAL A 3 8.55 -33.60 -20.00
N PHE A 4 8.64 -34.27 -18.85
CA PHE A 4 9.25 -33.72 -17.66
C PHE A 4 10.72 -33.31 -17.86
N LYS A 5 11.51 -34.15 -18.51
CA LYS A 5 12.95 -33.93 -18.68
C LYS A 5 13.32 -33.00 -19.84
N LYS A 6 12.48 -32.91 -20.88
CA LYS A 6 12.84 -32.23 -22.13
C LYS A 6 11.97 -31.01 -22.46
N LEU A 7 10.78 -30.89 -21.89
CA LEU A 7 9.80 -29.87 -22.25
C LEU A 7 9.43 -28.94 -21.11
N LEU A 8 9.77 -29.30 -19.87
CA LEU A 8 9.54 -28.42 -18.71
C LEU A 8 10.80 -27.66 -18.36
N ASP A 9 10.61 -26.35 -18.13
CA ASP A 9 11.64 -25.44 -17.70
C ASP A 9 11.29 -24.87 -16.31
N ILE A 10 12.31 -24.37 -15.61
CA ILE A 10 12.13 -23.74 -14.33
C ILE A 10 11.34 -22.44 -14.52
N GLY A 11 10.23 -22.31 -13.79
CA GLY A 11 9.29 -21.19 -13.91
C GLY A 11 8.03 -21.52 -14.70
N ASP A 12 7.94 -22.70 -15.31
CA ASP A 12 6.71 -23.18 -15.91
C ASP A 12 5.62 -23.39 -14.85
N ILE A 13 4.38 -23.09 -15.20
CA ILE A 13 3.23 -23.33 -14.33
C ILE A 13 2.55 -24.61 -14.77
N ILE A 14 2.46 -25.55 -13.86
CA ILE A 14 1.83 -26.85 -14.09
C ILE A 14 0.65 -27.05 -13.14
N GLY A 15 -0.42 -27.66 -13.62
CA GLY A 15 -1.47 -28.24 -12.80
C GLY A 15 -1.16 -29.72 -12.54
N VAL A 16 -1.30 -30.17 -11.30
CA VAL A 16 -1.05 -31.56 -10.92
C VAL A 16 -2.25 -32.15 -10.20
N GLN A 17 -2.52 -33.43 -10.46
CA GLN A 17 -3.45 -34.25 -9.72
C GLN A 17 -2.68 -35.37 -9.05
N GLY A 18 -3.00 -35.69 -7.80
CA GLY A 18 -2.30 -36.70 -7.03
C GLY A 18 -2.67 -36.66 -5.55
N TYR A 19 -1.89 -37.36 -4.73
CA TYR A 19 -2.06 -37.38 -3.29
C TYR A 19 -0.79 -36.92 -2.57
N VAL A 20 -1.01 -36.33 -1.38
CA VAL A 20 0.08 -35.87 -0.52
C VAL A 20 0.61 -37.05 0.30
N PHE A 21 1.93 -37.16 0.38
CA PHE A 21 2.59 -38.13 1.25
C PHE A 21 3.86 -37.52 1.84
N THR A 22 4.36 -38.17 2.87
CA THR A 22 5.63 -37.77 3.50
C THR A 22 6.73 -38.73 3.06
N THR A 23 7.84 -38.20 2.57
CA THR A 23 9.01 -38.99 2.17
C THR A 23 9.71 -39.62 3.40
N GLN A 24 10.60 -40.56 3.18
CA GLN A 24 11.42 -41.15 4.26
C GLN A 24 12.30 -40.11 4.97
N THR A 25 12.62 -39.01 4.31
CA THR A 25 13.37 -37.86 4.83
C THR A 25 12.49 -36.84 5.58
N GLY A 26 11.16 -37.08 5.66
CA GLY A 26 10.23 -36.21 6.37
C GLY A 26 9.67 -35.05 5.53
N GLU A 27 9.93 -35.00 4.22
CA GLU A 27 9.43 -33.97 3.32
C GLU A 27 8.00 -34.25 2.85
N ILE A 28 7.13 -33.22 2.93
CA ILE A 28 5.78 -33.29 2.38
C ILE A 28 5.85 -33.16 0.87
N THR A 29 5.41 -34.18 0.17
CA THR A 29 5.54 -34.32 -1.29
C THR A 29 4.20 -34.71 -1.90
N ILE A 30 3.98 -34.37 -3.19
CA ILE A 30 2.80 -34.78 -3.94
C ILE A 30 3.22 -35.90 -4.88
N HIS A 31 2.62 -37.11 -4.74
CA HIS A 31 2.69 -38.15 -5.73
C HIS A 31 1.76 -37.77 -6.90
N VAL A 32 2.37 -37.40 -8.04
CA VAL A 32 1.63 -36.89 -9.20
C VAL A 32 1.16 -38.09 -10.04
N THR A 33 -0.14 -38.23 -10.21
CA THR A 33 -0.78 -39.21 -11.11
C THR A 33 -1.05 -38.64 -12.48
N GLU A 34 -1.39 -37.36 -12.55
CA GLU A 34 -1.63 -36.62 -13.78
C GLU A 34 -1.07 -35.21 -13.68
N PHE A 35 -0.53 -34.66 -14.78
CA PHE A 35 -0.12 -33.29 -14.85
C PHE A 35 -0.44 -32.64 -16.20
N LYS A 36 -0.65 -31.32 -16.17
CA LYS A 36 -0.89 -30.51 -17.35
C LYS A 36 -0.05 -29.25 -17.29
N VAL A 37 0.62 -28.91 -18.40
CA VAL A 37 1.31 -27.62 -18.53
C VAL A 37 0.26 -26.54 -18.74
N LEU A 38 0.19 -25.58 -17.82
CA LEU A 38 -0.77 -24.47 -17.85
C LEU A 38 -0.17 -23.25 -18.56
N ASN A 39 1.11 -22.97 -18.29
CA ASN A 39 1.82 -21.86 -18.93
C ASN A 39 3.33 -22.14 -18.99
N LYS A 40 3.96 -21.75 -20.09
CA LYS A 40 5.40 -21.79 -20.28
C LYS A 40 6.05 -20.48 -19.81
N SER A 41 7.17 -20.60 -19.12
CA SER A 41 8.01 -19.46 -18.81
C SER A 41 8.85 -19.11 -20.03
N LEU A 42 8.54 -17.96 -20.66
CA LEU A 42 9.26 -17.51 -21.88
C LEU A 42 10.61 -16.86 -21.56
N ARG A 43 10.87 -16.55 -20.29
CA ARG A 43 12.14 -15.96 -19.83
C ARG A 43 12.63 -16.73 -18.60
N PRO A 44 13.93 -17.04 -18.51
CA PRO A 44 14.47 -17.70 -17.34
C PRO A 44 14.32 -16.81 -16.11
N LEU A 45 13.97 -17.43 -14.98
CA LEU A 45 13.97 -16.74 -13.69
C LEU A 45 15.42 -16.66 -13.16
N PRO A 46 15.84 -15.55 -12.56
CA PRO A 46 17.13 -15.41 -11.89
C PRO A 46 17.10 -16.21 -10.58
N ILE A 47 17.37 -17.52 -10.68
CA ILE A 47 17.35 -18.43 -9.53
C ILE A 47 18.71 -18.41 -8.88
N VAL A 48 18.71 -18.26 -7.58
CA VAL A 48 19.90 -18.32 -6.74
C VAL A 48 20.50 -19.72 -6.85
N LYS A 49 21.70 -19.80 -7.38
CA LYS A 49 22.53 -21.00 -7.32
C LYS A 49 23.49 -20.87 -6.15
N ARG A 50 23.69 -21.95 -5.43
CA ARG A 50 24.71 -22.04 -4.37
C ARG A 50 25.70 -23.09 -4.82
N ASP A 51 27.00 -22.78 -4.68
CA ASP A 51 28.05 -23.79 -4.83
C ASP A 51 28.21 -24.58 -3.51
N ASP A 52 29.06 -25.58 -3.57
CA ASP A 52 29.37 -26.44 -2.41
C ASP A 52 30.05 -25.69 -1.25
N GLU A 53 30.61 -24.50 -1.54
CA GLU A 53 31.24 -23.60 -0.58
C GLU A 53 30.24 -22.59 0.04
N GLY A 54 28.96 -22.60 -0.42
CA GLY A 54 27.88 -21.73 0.06
C GLY A 54 27.83 -20.35 -0.59
N ASN A 55 28.66 -20.08 -1.62
CA ASN A 55 28.59 -18.83 -2.36
C ASN A 55 27.30 -18.77 -3.19
N VAL A 56 26.74 -17.56 -3.30
CA VAL A 56 25.45 -17.31 -3.97
C VAL A 56 25.72 -16.65 -5.32
N TYR A 57 25.26 -17.30 -6.39
CA TYR A 57 25.33 -16.82 -7.77
C TYR A 57 23.94 -16.59 -8.34
N ASP A 58 23.85 -15.76 -9.37
CA ASP A 58 22.64 -15.47 -10.15
C ASP A 58 21.44 -14.94 -9.33
N GLY A 59 21.67 -14.51 -8.09
CA GLY A 59 20.61 -13.93 -7.27
C GLY A 59 20.18 -12.55 -7.76
N LEU A 60 18.87 -12.26 -7.70
CA LEU A 60 18.33 -10.92 -7.95
C LEU A 60 18.66 -9.99 -6.75
N THR A 61 19.91 -9.51 -6.68
CA THR A 61 20.41 -8.71 -5.56
C THR A 61 20.38 -7.21 -5.81
N ASN A 62 20.45 -6.77 -7.09
CA ASN A 62 20.45 -5.36 -7.44
C ASN A 62 19.14 -4.67 -7.00
N PRO A 63 19.21 -3.66 -6.08
CA PRO A 63 18.01 -3.02 -5.55
C PRO A 63 17.15 -2.37 -6.64
N GLU A 64 17.75 -1.71 -7.62
CA GLU A 64 17.01 -1.04 -8.68
C GLU A 64 16.20 -2.03 -9.53
N ILE A 65 16.81 -3.13 -9.93
CA ILE A 65 16.11 -4.17 -10.70
C ILE A 65 15.00 -4.80 -9.85
N ARG A 66 15.24 -5.05 -8.57
CA ARG A 66 14.22 -5.56 -7.63
C ARG A 66 13.03 -4.61 -7.48
N TYR A 67 13.25 -3.31 -7.48
CA TYR A 67 12.16 -2.34 -7.46
C TYR A 67 11.40 -2.26 -8.77
N ARG A 68 12.11 -2.29 -9.91
CA ARG A 68 11.48 -2.22 -11.25
C ARG A 68 10.73 -3.50 -11.61
N GLN A 69 11.26 -4.66 -11.21
CA GLN A 69 10.69 -5.98 -11.49
C GLN A 69 10.23 -6.66 -10.20
N ARG A 70 9.37 -5.98 -9.44
CA ARG A 70 8.89 -6.48 -8.14
C ARG A 70 8.23 -7.86 -8.22
N TYR A 71 7.55 -8.16 -9.31
CA TYR A 71 6.94 -9.47 -9.54
C TYR A 71 7.98 -10.58 -9.61
N VAL A 72 9.14 -10.36 -10.24
CA VAL A 72 10.25 -11.31 -10.27
C VAL A 72 10.86 -11.44 -8.88
N ASP A 73 11.10 -10.33 -8.19
CA ASP A 73 11.65 -10.31 -6.82
C ASP A 73 10.77 -11.12 -5.84
N LEU A 74 9.44 -11.05 -5.96
CA LEU A 74 8.51 -11.84 -5.15
C LEU A 74 8.56 -13.34 -5.44
N ILE A 75 8.91 -13.73 -6.67
CA ILE A 75 9.06 -15.14 -7.06
C ILE A 75 10.37 -15.71 -6.49
N VAL A 76 11.47 -15.00 -6.70
CA VAL A 76 12.81 -15.51 -6.38
C VAL A 76 13.26 -15.24 -4.93
N ASN A 77 12.65 -14.28 -4.26
CA ASN A 77 12.92 -13.91 -2.88
C ASN A 77 11.63 -14.00 -2.02
N PRO A 78 11.17 -15.20 -1.62
CA PRO A 78 9.88 -15.41 -0.96
C PRO A 78 9.71 -14.58 0.34
N HIS A 79 10.80 -14.33 1.07
CA HIS A 79 10.78 -13.54 2.31
C HIS A 79 10.30 -12.09 2.09
N ILE A 80 10.40 -11.57 0.85
CA ILE A 80 9.91 -10.22 0.51
C ILE A 80 8.38 -10.13 0.65
N LYS A 81 7.66 -11.22 0.38
CA LYS A 81 6.21 -11.31 0.56
C LYS A 81 5.79 -10.99 2.00
N ASP A 82 6.60 -11.42 2.98
CA ASP A 82 6.31 -11.19 4.40
C ASP A 82 6.29 -9.70 4.76
N ILE A 83 7.14 -8.91 4.09
CA ILE A 83 7.17 -7.44 4.29
C ILE A 83 5.82 -6.83 3.87
N PHE A 84 5.27 -7.25 2.73
CA PHE A 84 3.96 -6.77 2.26
C PHE A 84 2.83 -7.24 3.16
N LEU A 85 2.86 -8.48 3.63
CA LEU A 85 1.88 -9.02 4.57
C LEU A 85 1.92 -8.26 5.91
N LYS A 86 3.11 -8.01 6.46
CA LYS A 86 3.30 -7.20 7.69
C LYS A 86 2.76 -5.78 7.50
N ARG A 87 3.08 -5.13 6.38
CA ARG A 87 2.56 -3.79 6.05
C ARG A 87 1.02 -3.78 6.00
N SER A 88 0.41 -4.76 5.35
CA SER A 88 -1.05 -4.88 5.28
C SER A 88 -1.66 -5.03 6.67
N ARG A 89 -1.10 -5.92 7.51
CA ARG A 89 -1.55 -6.13 8.90
C ARG A 89 -1.46 -4.86 9.73
N ILE A 90 -0.36 -4.09 9.61
CA ILE A 90 -0.20 -2.81 10.32
C ILE A 90 -1.35 -1.87 9.96
N VAL A 91 -1.64 -1.68 8.67
CA VAL A 91 -2.73 -0.78 8.22
C VAL A 91 -4.08 -1.26 8.73
N THR A 92 -4.36 -2.57 8.68
CA THR A 92 -5.62 -3.16 9.19
C THR A 92 -5.75 -2.94 10.71
N THR A 93 -4.68 -3.17 11.47
CA THR A 93 -4.68 -2.94 12.92
C THR A 93 -4.94 -1.47 13.27
N MET A 94 -4.35 -0.54 12.51
CA MET A 94 -4.57 0.89 12.72
C MET A 94 -6.03 1.28 12.41
N ARG A 95 -6.64 0.73 11.35
CA ARG A 95 -8.06 0.93 11.06
C ARG A 95 -8.93 0.42 12.21
N SER A 96 -8.73 -0.81 12.62
CA SER A 96 -9.49 -1.39 13.75
C SER A 96 -9.36 -0.55 15.03
N LEU A 97 -8.19 0.03 15.29
CA LEU A 97 -7.97 0.92 16.43
C LEU A 97 -8.80 2.21 16.32
N PHE A 98 -8.87 2.83 15.13
CA PHE A 98 -9.64 4.07 14.95
C PHE A 98 -11.14 3.78 14.94
N ASP A 99 -11.56 2.71 14.29
CA ASP A 99 -12.96 2.26 14.28
C ASP A 99 -13.45 1.96 15.72
N SER A 100 -12.60 1.35 16.57
CA SER A 100 -12.92 1.10 17.97
C SER A 100 -13.09 2.37 18.82
N LYS A 101 -12.55 3.50 18.33
CA LYS A 101 -12.76 4.84 18.92
C LYS A 101 -13.99 5.55 18.37
N GLY A 102 -14.73 4.93 17.45
CA GLY A 102 -15.86 5.55 16.76
C GLY A 102 -15.45 6.59 15.69
N TRP A 103 -14.19 6.58 15.26
CA TRP A 103 -13.73 7.51 14.23
C TRP A 103 -14.08 7.00 12.84
N LEU A 104 -14.40 7.92 11.93
CA LEU A 104 -14.81 7.61 10.56
C LEU A 104 -13.63 7.67 9.59
N GLU A 105 -13.43 6.59 8.79
CA GLU A 105 -12.52 6.66 7.65
C GLU A 105 -13.15 7.48 6.53
N VAL A 106 -12.42 8.45 6.01
CA VAL A 106 -12.89 9.34 4.95
C VAL A 106 -11.86 9.41 3.82
N GLU A 107 -12.31 9.84 2.66
CA GLU A 107 -11.47 10.15 1.51
C GLU A 107 -11.65 11.62 1.14
N THR A 108 -10.54 12.35 1.11
CA THR A 108 -10.53 13.78 0.77
C THR A 108 -9.93 14.01 -0.62
N PRO A 109 -10.26 15.11 -1.31
CA PRO A 109 -9.80 15.34 -2.68
C PRO A 109 -8.29 15.34 -2.84
N ILE A 110 -7.81 14.64 -3.86
CA ILE A 110 -6.40 14.65 -4.26
C ILE A 110 -6.10 15.90 -5.08
N LEU A 111 -6.97 16.25 -6.02
CA LEU A 111 -6.85 17.47 -6.82
C LEU A 111 -7.48 18.64 -6.10
N GLN A 112 -6.74 19.71 -5.94
CA GLN A 112 -7.12 20.88 -5.15
C GLN A 112 -6.88 22.15 -5.96
N SER A 113 -7.79 23.11 -5.87
CA SER A 113 -7.61 24.44 -6.48
C SER A 113 -6.58 25.29 -5.73
N ILE A 114 -6.46 25.06 -4.43
CA ILE A 114 -5.50 25.72 -3.55
C ILE A 114 -4.77 24.65 -2.75
N HIS A 115 -3.45 24.61 -2.85
CA HIS A 115 -2.64 23.71 -2.06
C HIS A 115 -2.39 24.30 -0.65
N GLY A 116 -2.29 23.45 0.36
CA GLY A 116 -2.06 23.88 1.73
C GLY A 116 -1.91 22.71 2.72
N GLY A 117 -1.76 23.05 4.01
CA GLY A 117 -1.60 22.08 5.10
C GLY A 117 -0.18 21.57 5.32
N ALA A 118 0.79 21.99 4.50
CA ALA A 118 2.22 21.72 4.68
C ALA A 118 3.06 22.72 3.89
N SER A 119 4.35 22.82 4.25
CA SER A 119 5.34 23.56 3.48
C SER A 119 6.05 22.59 2.53
N ALA A 120 5.53 22.45 1.30
CA ALA A 120 6.11 21.59 0.28
C ALA A 120 5.71 22.12 -1.12
N ARG A 121 6.49 21.77 -2.14
CA ARG A 121 6.17 22.10 -3.54
C ARG A 121 5.12 21.15 -4.08
N PRO A 122 3.97 21.62 -4.58
CA PRO A 122 2.95 20.75 -5.18
C PRO A 122 3.32 20.35 -6.61
N PHE A 123 2.83 19.20 -7.07
CA PHE A 123 2.69 18.93 -8.49
C PHE A 123 1.52 19.75 -9.02
N LYS A 124 1.72 20.41 -10.15
CA LYS A 124 0.70 21.22 -10.84
C LYS A 124 0.15 20.43 -12.01
N THR A 125 -1.15 20.54 -12.23
CA THR A 125 -1.85 20.04 -13.41
C THR A 125 -2.91 21.04 -13.85
N HIS A 126 -3.61 20.72 -14.93
CA HIS A 126 -4.63 21.59 -15.53
C HIS A 126 -5.92 20.82 -15.76
N HIS A 127 -7.05 21.42 -15.43
CA HIS A 127 -8.37 20.89 -15.72
C HIS A 127 -8.85 21.46 -17.05
N ASN A 128 -8.81 20.66 -18.10
CA ASN A 128 -9.06 21.14 -19.47
C ASN A 128 -10.44 21.76 -19.67
N THR A 129 -11.49 21.11 -19.15
CA THR A 129 -12.88 21.60 -19.36
C THR A 129 -13.18 22.88 -18.59
N LEU A 130 -12.61 23.04 -17.39
CA LEU A 130 -12.81 24.24 -16.55
C LEU A 130 -11.74 25.29 -16.77
N ASP A 131 -10.76 25.01 -17.64
CA ASP A 131 -9.63 25.90 -17.95
C ASP A 131 -8.97 26.49 -16.70
N MET A 132 -8.66 25.63 -15.71
CA MET A 132 -8.11 26.09 -14.44
C MET A 132 -6.94 25.22 -13.96
N PRO A 133 -5.95 25.84 -13.28
CA PRO A 133 -4.86 25.09 -12.66
C PRO A 133 -5.37 24.31 -11.44
N LEU A 134 -4.88 23.08 -11.30
CA LEU A 134 -5.08 22.25 -10.13
C LEU A 134 -3.73 21.80 -9.57
N TYR A 135 -3.75 21.46 -8.30
CA TYR A 135 -2.58 20.99 -7.57
C TYR A 135 -2.87 19.63 -6.94
N MET A 136 -1.92 18.72 -7.03
CA MET A 136 -1.99 17.50 -6.25
C MET A 136 -1.72 17.81 -4.77
N ARG A 137 -2.52 17.27 -3.87
CA ARG A 137 -2.43 17.56 -2.44
C ARG A 137 -1.04 17.24 -1.87
N ILE A 138 -0.53 18.15 -1.08
CA ILE A 138 0.70 17.98 -0.29
C ILE A 138 0.41 17.49 1.13
N ALA A 139 -0.82 17.71 1.60
CA ALA A 139 -1.38 17.24 2.87
C ALA A 139 -2.92 17.20 2.78
N ASN A 140 -3.55 16.37 3.60
CA ASN A 140 -5.02 16.27 3.73
C ASN A 140 -5.56 16.94 4.99
N GLU A 141 -4.71 17.54 5.79
CA GLU A 141 -5.02 18.10 7.10
C GLU A 141 -6.19 19.09 7.08
N LEU A 142 -6.20 20.03 6.12
CA LEU A 142 -7.21 21.06 6.05
C LEU A 142 -8.62 20.52 5.79
N TYR A 143 -8.73 19.47 4.98
CA TYR A 143 -10.02 18.82 4.72
C TYR A 143 -10.52 18.02 5.92
N LEU A 144 -9.64 17.31 6.61
CA LEU A 144 -9.99 16.60 7.85
C LEU A 144 -10.46 17.59 8.93
N LYS A 145 -9.80 18.73 9.07
CA LYS A 145 -10.22 19.80 10.00
C LYS A 145 -11.61 20.35 9.67
N ARG A 146 -11.95 20.49 8.39
CA ARG A 146 -13.29 20.93 7.97
C ARG A 146 -14.37 19.94 8.38
N LEU A 147 -14.09 18.63 8.35
CA LEU A 147 -15.01 17.59 8.78
C LEU A 147 -15.26 17.64 10.29
N ILE A 148 -14.21 17.91 11.09
CA ILE A 148 -14.38 18.15 12.55
C ILE A 148 -15.23 19.40 12.81
N VAL A 149 -15.00 20.49 12.08
CA VAL A 149 -15.86 21.70 12.17
C VAL A 149 -17.30 21.37 11.76
N GLY A 150 -17.49 20.43 10.83
CA GLY A 150 -18.79 19.93 10.40
C GLY A 150 -19.51 19.02 11.40
N GLY A 151 -18.86 18.69 12.54
CA GLY A 151 -19.47 17.98 13.65
C GLY A 151 -19.09 16.50 13.80
N PHE A 152 -18.06 16.02 13.10
CA PHE A 152 -17.52 14.69 13.36
C PHE A 152 -16.60 14.70 14.59
N ASP A 153 -16.76 13.77 15.50
CA ASP A 153 -15.92 13.63 16.71
C ASP A 153 -14.49 13.19 16.39
N GLY A 154 -14.32 12.41 15.32
CA GLY A 154 -13.02 11.97 14.85
C GLY A 154 -13.09 11.43 13.44
N VAL A 155 -12.10 11.77 12.64
CA VAL A 155 -11.94 11.30 11.26
C VAL A 155 -10.51 10.90 10.97
N TYR A 156 -10.31 9.93 10.10
CA TYR A 156 -8.98 9.53 9.66
C TYR A 156 -8.96 9.19 8.16
N GLU A 157 -7.79 9.25 7.56
CA GLU A 157 -7.57 8.92 6.16
C GLU A 157 -6.21 8.24 5.96
N PHE A 158 -6.19 7.15 5.21
CA PHE A 158 -4.99 6.54 4.67
C PHE A 158 -4.81 6.97 3.21
N GLY A 159 -4.25 8.16 3.00
CA GLY A 159 -4.18 8.77 1.68
C GLY A 159 -2.77 8.88 1.11
N LYS A 160 -2.68 9.02 -0.22
CA LYS A 160 -1.47 9.40 -0.94
C LYS A 160 -1.28 10.90 -0.86
N MET A 161 -0.03 11.32 -0.59
CA MET A 161 0.42 12.70 -0.62
C MET A 161 1.49 12.84 -1.69
N PHE A 162 1.59 14.05 -2.24
CA PHE A 162 2.44 14.32 -3.39
C PHE A 162 3.28 15.56 -3.11
N ARG A 163 4.60 15.42 -3.14
CA ARG A 163 5.54 16.52 -2.95
C ARG A 163 6.55 16.52 -4.08
N ASN A 164 6.57 17.59 -4.86
CA ASN A 164 7.48 17.76 -5.99
C ASN A 164 8.85 18.24 -5.50
N GLU A 165 9.52 17.36 -4.78
CA GLU A 165 10.80 17.59 -4.13
C GLU A 165 11.79 16.48 -4.49
N GLY A 166 13.02 16.60 -4.03
CA GLY A 166 14.06 15.59 -4.26
C GLY A 166 13.68 14.21 -3.74
N MET A 167 14.19 13.20 -4.41
CA MET A 167 13.98 11.78 -4.06
C MET A 167 15.28 11.22 -3.46
N ASP A 168 15.16 10.53 -2.34
CA ASP A 168 16.25 9.81 -1.71
C ASP A 168 15.79 8.43 -1.20
N ARG A 169 16.62 7.76 -0.40
CA ARG A 169 16.31 6.44 0.15
C ARG A 169 15.06 6.41 1.03
N THR A 170 14.69 7.51 1.65
CA THR A 170 13.59 7.64 2.61
C THR A 170 12.47 8.54 2.14
N HIS A 171 12.68 9.33 1.10
CA HIS A 171 11.74 10.29 0.56
C HIS A 171 11.36 9.95 -0.88
N ASN A 172 10.06 9.83 -1.12
CA ASN A 172 9.48 9.67 -2.45
C ASN A 172 8.53 10.84 -2.74
N PRO A 173 8.46 11.31 -4.00
CA PRO A 173 7.49 12.34 -4.39
C PRO A 173 6.03 11.95 -4.14
N GLU A 174 5.72 10.65 -4.25
CA GLU A 174 4.44 10.05 -3.88
C GLU A 174 4.64 9.13 -2.68
N PHE A 175 3.97 9.42 -1.57
CA PHE A 175 4.03 8.59 -0.37
C PHE A 175 2.67 8.44 0.29
N LYS A 176 2.47 7.32 0.97
CA LYS A 176 1.25 7.09 1.75
C LYS A 176 1.43 7.64 3.15
N ARG A 177 0.55 8.54 3.54
CA ARG A 177 0.47 9.07 4.90
C ARG A 177 -0.85 8.63 5.54
N GLN A 178 -0.78 8.31 6.81
CA GLN A 178 -1.92 8.28 7.68
C GLN A 178 -2.06 9.67 8.31
N ALA A 179 -3.24 10.25 8.20
CA ALA A 179 -3.60 11.45 8.94
C ALA A 179 -4.92 11.20 9.67
N TRP A 180 -5.05 11.78 10.84
CA TRP A 180 -6.24 11.72 11.66
C TRP A 180 -6.43 13.06 12.34
N GLN A 181 -7.68 13.40 12.60
CA GLN A 181 -8.10 14.57 13.37
C GLN A 181 -9.24 14.14 14.29
N ASN A 182 -9.24 14.62 15.50
CA ASN A 182 -10.31 14.41 16.46
C ASN A 182 -10.53 15.67 17.26
N GLU A 183 -11.67 15.77 17.91
CA GLU A 183 -12.05 16.94 18.71
C GLU A 183 -10.99 17.36 19.75
N PRO A 184 -10.35 16.46 20.52
CA PRO A 184 -9.28 16.84 21.46
C PRO A 184 -8.01 17.38 20.80
N SER A 185 -7.71 17.07 19.53
CA SER A 185 -6.57 17.67 18.83
C SER A 185 -6.88 19.10 18.33
N PHE A 186 -8.12 19.52 18.45
CA PHE A 186 -8.57 20.89 18.23
C PHE A 186 -8.50 21.76 19.50
N ASN A 187 -7.83 21.32 20.55
CA ASN A 187 -7.69 21.99 21.86
C ASN A 187 -7.05 23.39 21.84
N PHE A 188 -7.16 24.07 20.69
CA PHE A 188 -6.94 25.48 20.59
C PHE A 188 -8.28 26.22 20.57
N ARG A 189 -8.97 26.33 21.72
CA ARG A 189 -10.18 27.13 21.98
C ARG A 189 -11.53 26.39 21.99
N GLU A 190 -11.63 25.31 22.69
CA GLU A 190 -12.90 24.59 22.97
C GLU A 190 -14.06 25.43 23.48
N ARG A 191 -13.81 26.61 24.06
CA ARG A 191 -14.87 27.38 24.67
C ARG A 191 -15.68 28.32 23.74
N ARG A 192 -15.25 28.50 22.48
CA ARG A 192 -15.97 29.38 21.56
C ARG A 192 -16.81 28.63 20.51
N PHE A 193 -16.44 27.48 20.07
CA PHE A 193 -17.17 26.75 19.03
C PHE A 193 -18.32 25.91 19.58
N SER A 194 -18.22 25.31 20.77
CA SER A 194 -19.35 24.63 21.41
C SER A 194 -20.51 25.58 21.70
N ARG A 195 -20.22 26.84 21.99
CA ARG A 195 -21.28 27.87 22.17
C ARG A 195 -21.90 28.32 20.84
N ILE A 196 -21.18 28.24 19.72
CA ILE A 196 -21.72 28.61 18.41
C ILE A 196 -22.60 27.49 17.87
N SER A 197 -22.18 26.21 18.02
CA SER A 197 -23.00 25.06 17.60
C SER A 197 -24.27 24.91 18.43
N GLN A 198 -24.21 25.14 19.73
CA GLN A 198 -25.41 25.15 20.59
C GLN A 198 -26.30 26.36 20.31
N GLY A 199 -25.72 27.51 19.95
CA GLY A 199 -26.49 28.71 19.60
C GLY A 199 -27.20 28.61 18.25
N VAL A 200 -26.64 27.86 17.29
CA VAL A 200 -27.28 27.62 15.98
C VAL A 200 -28.36 26.53 16.09
N ALA A 201 -28.17 25.51 16.90
CA ALA A 201 -29.19 24.48 17.14
C ALA A 201 -30.44 25.06 17.87
N LEU A 202 -30.25 25.99 18.79
CA LEU A 202 -31.35 26.66 19.50
C LEU A 202 -32.13 27.68 18.65
N ARG A 203 -31.56 28.16 17.54
CA ARG A 203 -32.28 29.07 16.60
C ARG A 203 -33.06 28.36 15.53
N VAL A 204 -32.81 27.09 15.28
CA VAL A 204 -33.57 26.27 14.31
C VAL A 204 -34.75 25.56 14.97
N ALA A 205 -34.80 25.49 16.31
CA ALA A 205 -35.84 24.82 17.08
C ALA A 205 -36.86 25.82 17.74
N SER A 206 -36.75 27.09 17.44
CA SER A 206 -37.72 28.13 17.82
C SER A 206 -38.27 28.82 16.57
#